data_db95fc00b66204f18b6153b02a17f39c
#
_entry.id   db95fc00b66204f18b6153b02a17f39c
#
_cell.length_a   1.000
_cell.length_b   1.000
_cell.length_c   1.000
_cell.angle_alpha   90.00
_cell.angle_beta   90.00
_cell.angle_gamma   90.00
#
_symmetry.space_group_name_H-M   'P 1'
#
loop_
_entity.id
_entity.type
_entity.pdbx_description
1 polymer ?
#
loop_
_entity_poly.entity_id
_entity_poly.type
_entity_poly.pdbx_seq_one_letter_code
_entity_poly.pdbx_strand_id
1 'polypeptide(L)'
;MKDALDSLAGLVPPSVSSAGSGSRPASGRARSDRPLGKQGMDRLARVPLFAGLSRRHLRALADRADQVEFRSGEAIVTEGMRGGAFFTIVEGKARVTRGKRTLATLGPGDFFGELALLDGGERTASVVAATSMLCIRIFKRAFDRLLAEEPGVSARMLPVLAGRLRQAERSPAD
;
A
#
# COMPACT_ATOMS: atom_id res chain seq x y z
N MET A 1 36.72 33.31 -26.59
CA MET A 1 35.85 32.22 -26.09
C MET A 1 35.61 32.39 -24.59
N LYS A 2 35.05 33.55 -24.15
CA LYS A 2 34.91 33.81 -22.69
C LYS A 2 33.66 34.63 -22.37
N ASP A 3 32.71 34.73 -23.32
CA ASP A 3 31.54 35.66 -23.20
C ASP A 3 30.17 34.95 -23.26
N ALA A 4 30.08 33.63 -22.96
CA ALA A 4 28.83 32.90 -23.04
C ALA A 4 28.30 32.39 -21.67
N LEU A 5 28.93 32.69 -20.57
CA LEU A 5 28.54 32.18 -19.25
C LEU A 5 28.01 33.23 -18.26
N ASP A 6 27.94 34.51 -18.65
CA ASP A 6 27.53 35.58 -17.73
C ASP A 6 26.08 36.09 -17.93
N SER A 7 25.28 35.37 -18.73
CA SER A 7 23.91 35.79 -19.07
C SER A 7 22.78 35.01 -18.40
N LEU A 8 23.09 34.16 -17.42
CA LEU A 8 22.06 33.35 -16.70
C LEU A 8 21.89 33.68 -15.22
N ALA A 9 22.48 34.80 -14.77
CA ALA A 9 22.34 35.27 -13.38
C ALA A 9 21.18 36.27 -13.21
N GLY A 10 19.97 35.96 -13.65
CA GLY A 10 18.88 36.94 -13.58
C GLY A 10 17.46 36.39 -13.64
N LEU A 11 17.20 35.15 -13.28
CA LEU A 11 15.81 34.67 -13.16
C LEU A 11 15.59 33.95 -11.82
N VAL A 12 15.48 34.74 -10.78
CA VAL A 12 14.84 34.29 -9.53
C VAL A 12 13.34 34.51 -9.74
N PRO A 13 12.50 33.46 -9.77
CA PRO A 13 11.06 33.66 -9.77
C PRO A 13 10.62 34.20 -8.40
N PRO A 14 9.57 35.08 -8.36
CA PRO A 14 9.10 35.65 -7.11
C PRO A 14 8.56 34.54 -6.19
N SER A 15 8.90 34.67 -4.91
CA SER A 15 8.36 33.88 -3.82
C SER A 15 6.84 33.95 -3.81
N VAL A 16 6.17 32.92 -4.29
CA VAL A 16 4.74 32.71 -4.03
C VAL A 16 4.57 32.11 -2.65
N SER A 17 4.41 33.01 -1.68
CA SER A 17 3.78 32.67 -0.42
C SER A 17 2.31 32.37 -0.72
N SER A 18 1.93 31.12 -0.81
CA SER A 18 0.55 30.71 -0.70
C SER A 18 0.49 29.54 0.30
N ALA A 19 -0.10 29.84 1.43
CA ALA A 19 -0.57 28.88 2.40
C ALA A 19 -1.56 27.90 1.73
N GLY A 20 -1.03 26.86 1.11
CA GLY A 20 -1.77 25.66 0.76
C GLY A 20 -1.71 24.74 1.96
N SER A 21 -2.83 24.54 2.65
CA SER A 21 -2.97 23.48 3.64
C SER A 21 -2.82 22.15 2.92
N GLY A 22 -1.58 21.72 2.74
CA GLY A 22 -1.25 20.37 2.32
C GLY A 22 -1.71 19.43 3.42
N SER A 23 -2.86 18.81 3.23
CA SER A 23 -3.29 17.68 4.03
C SER A 23 -2.18 16.63 3.94
N ARG A 24 -1.40 16.53 5.03
CA ARG A 24 -0.47 15.42 5.25
C ARG A 24 -1.26 14.14 5.05
N PRO A 25 -0.78 13.17 4.25
CA PRO A 25 -1.44 11.88 4.18
C PRO A 25 -1.59 11.39 5.63
N ALA A 26 -2.83 11.13 6.04
CA ALA A 26 -3.10 10.63 7.36
C ALA A 26 -2.37 9.29 7.48
N SER A 27 -1.19 9.31 8.09
CA SER A 27 -0.54 8.10 8.54
C SER A 27 -1.49 7.52 9.58
N GLY A 28 -2.24 6.49 9.19
CA GLY A 28 -3.13 5.78 10.11
C GLY A 28 -2.37 5.59 11.41
N ARG A 29 -2.93 6.03 12.54
CA ARG A 29 -2.31 5.85 13.84
C ARG A 29 -2.21 4.35 14.08
N ALA A 30 -1.01 3.82 13.87
CA ALA A 30 -0.69 2.48 14.34
C ALA A 30 -0.99 2.42 15.84
N ARG A 31 -2.05 1.71 16.22
CA ARG A 31 -2.44 1.57 17.63
C ARG A 31 -1.53 0.63 18.42
N SER A 32 -0.51 0.05 17.81
CA SER A 32 0.52 -0.69 18.54
C SER A 32 1.81 -0.84 17.75
N ASP A 33 2.89 -0.31 18.26
CA ASP A 33 4.27 -0.78 18.01
C ASP A 33 4.50 -2.17 18.65
N ARG A 34 3.43 -2.93 18.87
CA ARG A 34 3.51 -4.27 19.44
C ARG A 34 3.44 -5.28 18.32
N PRO A 35 4.31 -6.30 18.33
CA PRO A 35 4.15 -7.49 17.51
C PRO A 35 2.71 -7.99 17.61
N LEU A 36 2.15 -8.49 16.52
CA LEU A 36 0.74 -8.90 16.44
C LEU A 36 0.29 -9.92 17.49
N GLY A 37 1.23 -10.56 18.22
CA GLY A 37 0.94 -11.56 19.24
C GLY A 37 0.14 -12.75 18.71
N LYS A 38 -0.42 -13.54 19.62
CA LYS A 38 -1.18 -14.75 19.26
C LYS A 38 -2.43 -14.44 18.42
N GLN A 39 -3.18 -13.40 18.78
CA GLN A 39 -4.38 -12.99 18.03
C GLN A 39 -4.04 -12.51 16.62
N GLY A 40 -2.91 -11.83 16.45
CA GLY A 40 -2.43 -11.40 15.14
C GLY A 40 -1.99 -12.57 14.26
N MET A 41 -1.38 -13.61 14.84
CA MET A 41 -1.07 -14.84 14.12
C MET A 41 -2.34 -15.55 13.63
N ASP A 42 -3.38 -15.62 14.47
CA ASP A 42 -4.66 -16.25 14.10
C ASP A 42 -5.36 -15.45 12.98
N ARG A 43 -5.25 -14.13 13.01
CA ARG A 43 -5.74 -13.26 11.92
C ARG A 43 -4.98 -13.47 10.63
N LEU A 44 -3.64 -13.52 10.67
CA LEU A 44 -2.80 -13.82 9.51
C LEU A 44 -3.13 -15.17 8.89
N ALA A 45 -3.32 -16.19 9.73
CA ALA A 45 -3.66 -17.54 9.26
C ALA A 45 -5.01 -17.62 8.51
N ARG A 46 -5.92 -16.70 8.78
CA ARG A 46 -7.23 -16.60 8.10
C ARG A 46 -7.18 -15.85 6.77
N VAL A 47 -6.11 -15.12 6.50
CA VAL A 47 -5.95 -14.42 5.23
C VAL A 47 -5.64 -15.44 4.13
N PRO A 48 -6.44 -15.53 3.06
CA PRO A 48 -6.25 -16.52 2.00
C PRO A 48 -4.85 -16.52 1.39
N LEU A 49 -4.22 -15.35 1.30
CA LEU A 49 -2.86 -15.19 0.80
C LEU A 49 -1.83 -15.97 1.62
N PHE A 50 -2.04 -16.09 2.93
CA PHE A 50 -1.14 -16.75 3.87
C PHE A 50 -1.59 -18.17 4.25
N ALA A 51 -2.62 -18.70 3.58
CA ALA A 51 -3.09 -20.05 3.80
C ALA A 51 -1.95 -21.06 3.52
N GLY A 52 -1.76 -22.02 4.42
CA GLY A 52 -0.73 -23.04 4.29
C GLY A 52 0.67 -22.63 4.78
N LEU A 53 0.85 -21.40 5.27
CA LEU A 53 2.09 -21.03 5.96
C LEU A 53 2.25 -21.86 7.25
N SER A 54 3.47 -22.33 7.51
CA SER A 54 3.80 -22.97 8.78
C SER A 54 3.66 -21.98 9.96
N ARG A 55 3.44 -22.50 11.16
CA ARG A 55 3.42 -21.69 12.37
C ARG A 55 4.69 -20.86 12.56
N ARG A 56 5.84 -21.39 12.15
CA ARG A 56 7.12 -20.69 12.20
C ARG A 56 7.10 -19.46 11.30
N HIS A 57 6.62 -19.58 10.07
CA HIS A 57 6.56 -18.47 9.11
C HIS A 57 5.48 -17.45 9.48
N LEU A 58 4.33 -17.90 9.98
CA LEU A 58 3.30 -17.01 10.52
C LEU A 58 3.82 -16.17 11.69
N ARG A 59 4.59 -16.78 12.61
CA ARG A 59 5.22 -16.07 13.73
C ARG A 59 6.24 -15.06 13.25
N ALA A 60 7.15 -15.47 12.36
CA ALA A 60 8.17 -14.58 11.80
C ALA A 60 7.57 -13.38 11.05
N LEU A 61 6.43 -13.57 10.42
CA LEU A 61 5.67 -12.49 9.78
C LEU A 61 4.98 -11.60 10.82
N ALA A 62 4.33 -12.17 11.82
CA ALA A 62 3.65 -11.45 12.88
C ALA A 62 4.60 -10.56 13.70
N ASP A 63 5.84 -11.01 13.92
CA ASP A 63 6.88 -10.26 14.63
C ASP A 63 7.35 -8.99 13.86
N ARG A 64 7.04 -8.92 12.56
CA ARG A 64 7.46 -7.84 11.63
C ARG A 64 6.31 -7.12 10.97
N ALA A 65 5.12 -7.37 11.41
CA ALA A 65 3.89 -6.77 10.90
C ALA A 65 3.17 -6.00 12.00
N ASP A 66 2.44 -4.95 11.60
CA ASP A 66 1.66 -4.12 12.50
C ASP A 66 0.17 -4.28 12.20
N GLN A 67 -0.64 -4.16 13.25
CA GLN A 67 -2.07 -3.95 13.12
C GLN A 67 -2.34 -2.46 13.02
N VAL A 68 -3.10 -2.03 12.00
CA VAL A 68 -3.42 -0.63 11.74
C VAL A 68 -4.91 -0.47 11.56
N GLU A 69 -5.49 0.50 12.25
CA GLU A 69 -6.90 0.87 12.11
C GLU A 69 -7.04 2.15 11.30
N PHE A 70 -8.03 2.19 10.42
CA PHE A 70 -8.41 3.36 9.63
C PHE A 70 -9.87 3.69 9.85
N ARG A 71 -10.17 4.98 9.90
CA ARG A 71 -11.55 5.47 9.92
C ARG A 71 -12.09 5.57 8.50
N SER A 72 -13.42 5.49 8.37
CA SER A 72 -14.08 5.77 7.09
C SER A 72 -13.64 7.14 6.53
N GLY A 73 -13.26 7.16 5.25
CA GLY A 73 -12.76 8.35 4.55
C GLY A 73 -11.25 8.57 4.63
N GLU A 74 -10.52 7.84 5.49
CA GLU A 74 -9.06 7.99 5.57
C GLU A 74 -8.36 7.42 4.32
N ALA A 75 -7.42 8.19 3.77
CA ALA A 75 -6.52 7.72 2.71
C ALA A 75 -5.43 6.84 3.32
N ILE A 76 -5.33 5.61 2.84
CA ILE A 76 -4.35 4.62 3.31
C ILE A 76 -3.09 4.69 2.47
N VAL A 77 -3.25 4.72 1.15
CA VAL A 77 -2.19 4.95 0.17
C VAL A 77 -2.66 5.97 -0.86
N THR A 78 -1.74 6.74 -1.39
CA THR A 78 -2.02 7.79 -2.37
C THR A 78 -1.27 7.53 -3.66
N GLU A 79 -1.98 7.60 -4.80
CA GLU A 79 -1.43 7.48 -6.15
C GLU A 79 -0.23 8.41 -6.34
N GLY A 80 0.82 7.95 -7.01
CA GLY A 80 2.05 8.69 -7.29
C GLY A 80 3.02 8.80 -6.11
N MET A 81 2.62 8.38 -4.90
CA MET A 81 3.52 8.38 -3.75
C MET A 81 4.37 7.10 -3.71
N ARG A 82 5.59 7.20 -3.22
CA ARG A 82 6.40 5.99 -2.97
C ARG A 82 5.78 5.13 -1.87
N GLY A 83 5.79 3.82 -2.07
CA GLY A 83 5.20 2.87 -1.14
C GLY A 83 6.24 2.01 -0.45
N GLY A 84 6.17 1.91 0.88
CA GLY A 84 7.06 1.06 1.68
C GLY A 84 6.35 -0.08 2.40
N ALA A 85 5.03 -0.22 2.22
CA ALA A 85 4.25 -1.23 2.92
C ALA A 85 3.17 -1.86 2.03
N PHE A 86 2.91 -3.11 2.33
CA PHE A 86 1.82 -3.95 1.85
C PHE A 86 0.76 -4.04 2.94
N PHE A 87 -0.50 -4.11 2.55
CA PHE A 87 -1.64 -4.19 3.46
C PHE A 87 -2.54 -5.37 3.10
N THR A 88 -2.99 -6.12 4.11
CA THR A 88 -4.09 -7.06 3.96
C THR A 88 -5.25 -6.63 4.85
N ILE A 89 -6.48 -6.74 4.33
CA ILE A 89 -7.69 -6.31 5.01
C ILE A 89 -8.19 -7.44 5.90
N VAL A 90 -8.33 -7.17 7.20
CA VAL A 90 -8.92 -8.09 8.17
C VAL A 90 -10.41 -7.80 8.32
N GLU A 91 -10.77 -6.52 8.43
CA GLU A 91 -12.15 -6.05 8.60
C GLU A 91 -12.37 -4.76 7.80
N GLY A 92 -13.61 -4.54 7.39
CA GLY A 92 -14.02 -3.34 6.67
C GLY A 92 -13.85 -3.43 5.16
N LYS A 93 -14.03 -2.29 4.48
CA LYS A 93 -13.97 -2.17 3.02
C LYS A 93 -13.13 -0.97 2.62
N ALA A 94 -12.36 -1.11 1.56
CA ALA A 94 -11.58 -0.05 0.94
C ALA A 94 -12.03 0.19 -0.50
N ARG A 95 -11.95 1.44 -0.95
CA ARG A 95 -12.18 1.86 -2.32
C ARG A 95 -10.84 2.19 -2.98
N VAL A 96 -10.58 1.56 -4.11
CA VAL A 96 -9.41 1.82 -4.95
C VAL A 96 -9.79 2.82 -6.02
N THR A 97 -9.03 3.91 -6.14
CA THR A 97 -9.30 4.97 -7.12
C THR A 97 -8.04 5.35 -7.88
N ARG A 98 -8.20 5.74 -9.15
CA ARG A 98 -7.16 6.38 -9.94
C ARG A 98 -7.72 7.68 -10.49
N GLY A 99 -7.09 8.81 -10.11
CA GLY A 99 -7.71 10.11 -10.32
C GLY A 99 -9.11 10.18 -9.71
N LYS A 100 -10.10 10.52 -10.52
CA LYS A 100 -11.53 10.59 -10.09
C LYS A 100 -12.30 9.27 -10.24
N ARG A 101 -11.67 8.23 -10.81
CA ARG A 101 -12.33 6.98 -11.15
C ARG A 101 -12.18 5.93 -10.06
N THR A 102 -13.27 5.29 -9.66
CA THR A 102 -13.24 4.09 -8.82
C THR A 102 -12.92 2.86 -9.67
N LEU A 103 -11.85 2.16 -9.31
CA LEU A 103 -11.40 0.95 -10.00
C LEU A 103 -12.00 -0.31 -9.39
N ALA A 104 -12.05 -0.37 -8.04
CA ALA A 104 -12.50 -1.55 -7.32
C ALA A 104 -12.90 -1.21 -5.88
N THR A 105 -13.63 -2.12 -5.27
CA THR A 105 -13.85 -2.18 -3.83
C THR A 105 -13.21 -3.46 -3.30
N LEU A 106 -12.41 -3.34 -2.24
CA LEU A 106 -11.73 -4.45 -1.59
C LEU A 106 -12.38 -4.71 -0.23
N GLY A 107 -12.38 -5.96 0.20
CA GLY A 107 -12.95 -6.41 1.48
C GLY A 107 -12.02 -7.33 2.26
N PRO A 108 -12.50 -7.95 3.34
CA PRO A 108 -11.71 -8.86 4.16
C PRO A 108 -11.08 -9.99 3.32
N GLY A 109 -9.79 -10.26 3.54
CA GLY A 109 -8.99 -11.22 2.79
C GLY A 109 -8.30 -10.65 1.55
N ASP A 110 -8.75 -9.49 1.05
CA ASP A 110 -8.06 -8.80 -0.02
C ASP A 110 -6.79 -8.09 0.46
N PHE A 111 -5.93 -7.74 -0.49
CA PHE A 111 -4.68 -7.04 -0.22
C PHE A 111 -4.45 -5.91 -1.24
N PHE A 112 -3.61 -4.95 -0.87
CA PHE A 112 -3.21 -3.85 -1.73
C PHE A 112 -1.82 -3.31 -1.36
N GLY A 113 -1.25 -2.50 -2.26
CA GLY A 113 0.06 -1.88 -2.07
C GLY A 113 1.23 -2.76 -2.49
N GLU A 114 0.96 -3.94 -3.05
CA GLU A 114 1.95 -4.91 -3.50
C GLU A 114 2.76 -4.42 -4.70
N LEU A 115 2.14 -3.74 -5.66
CA LEU A 115 2.80 -3.36 -6.92
C LEU A 115 4.04 -2.51 -6.67
N ALA A 116 3.91 -1.45 -5.88
CA ALA A 116 5.03 -0.58 -5.54
C ALA A 116 6.15 -1.30 -4.77
N LEU A 117 5.87 -2.42 -4.11
CA LEU A 117 6.90 -3.24 -3.46
C LEU A 117 7.56 -4.23 -4.44
N LEU A 118 6.80 -4.75 -5.40
CA LEU A 118 7.28 -5.74 -6.36
C LEU A 118 8.19 -5.10 -7.42
N ASP A 119 7.83 -3.93 -7.92
CA ASP A 119 8.57 -3.23 -8.99
C ASP A 119 9.43 -2.06 -8.51
N GLY A 120 9.32 -1.69 -7.23
CA GLY A 120 10.04 -0.54 -6.65
C GLY A 120 9.51 0.82 -7.12
N GLY A 121 8.36 0.84 -7.80
CA GLY A 121 7.74 2.03 -8.35
C GLY A 121 6.90 2.82 -7.35
N GLU A 122 6.10 3.73 -7.90
CA GLU A 122 5.14 4.53 -7.17
C GLU A 122 3.80 3.78 -7.02
N ARG A 123 2.94 4.27 -6.12
CA ARG A 123 1.57 3.76 -5.99
C ARG A 123 0.78 4.02 -7.27
N THR A 124 0.26 2.98 -7.88
CA THR A 124 -0.51 3.05 -9.14
C THR A 124 -1.94 3.52 -8.97
N ALA A 125 -2.41 3.59 -7.73
CA ALA A 125 -3.75 4.03 -7.35
C ALA A 125 -3.79 4.49 -5.90
N SER A 126 -4.81 5.26 -5.55
CA SER A 126 -5.14 5.57 -4.17
C SER A 126 -6.06 4.53 -3.57
N VAL A 127 -5.92 4.26 -2.28
CA VAL A 127 -6.82 3.39 -1.52
C VAL A 127 -7.34 4.16 -0.32
N VAL A 128 -8.65 4.27 -0.23
CA VAL A 128 -9.36 5.02 0.83
C VAL A 128 -10.26 4.05 1.60
N ALA A 129 -10.26 4.15 2.91
CA ALA A 129 -11.17 3.40 3.75
C ALA A 129 -12.62 3.80 3.46
N ALA A 130 -13.42 2.88 2.93
CA ALA A 130 -14.85 3.13 2.66
C ALA A 130 -15.70 2.96 3.93
N THR A 131 -15.24 2.15 4.86
CA THR A 131 -15.78 1.97 6.22
C THR A 131 -14.65 2.07 7.23
N SER A 132 -14.92 1.97 8.51
CA SER A 132 -13.87 1.67 9.49
C SER A 132 -13.21 0.34 9.12
N MET A 133 -11.88 0.30 9.17
CA MET A 133 -11.09 -0.84 8.71
C MET A 133 -10.05 -1.26 9.73
N LEU A 134 -9.77 -2.55 9.71
CA LEU A 134 -8.63 -3.16 10.38
C LEU A 134 -7.77 -3.83 9.32
N CYS A 135 -6.51 -3.44 9.25
CA CYS A 135 -5.54 -4.02 8.33
C CYS A 135 -4.32 -4.55 9.08
N ILE A 136 -3.64 -5.52 8.47
CA ILE A 136 -2.29 -5.88 8.83
C ILE A 136 -1.36 -5.23 7.81
N ARG A 137 -0.38 -4.47 8.29
CA ARG A 137 0.63 -3.81 7.50
C ARG A 137 1.93 -4.58 7.57
N ILE A 138 2.51 -4.85 6.42
CA ILE A 138 3.79 -5.55 6.27
C ILE A 138 4.73 -4.66 5.49
N PHE A 139 5.87 -4.30 6.08
CA PHE A 139 6.87 -3.47 5.42
C PHE A 139 7.66 -4.24 4.37
N LYS A 140 8.23 -3.52 3.41
CA LYS A 140 8.94 -4.08 2.25
C LYS A 140 9.93 -5.18 2.61
N ARG A 141 10.79 -4.98 3.60
CA ARG A 141 11.81 -5.98 4.00
C ARG A 141 11.18 -7.31 4.43
N ALA A 142 10.11 -7.25 5.22
CA ALA A 142 9.40 -8.44 5.67
C ALA A 142 8.64 -9.11 4.52
N PHE A 143 8.08 -8.31 3.61
CA PHE A 143 7.39 -8.77 2.41
C PHE A 143 8.35 -9.47 1.44
N ASP A 144 9.49 -8.85 1.12
CA ASP A 144 10.51 -9.44 0.23
C ASP A 144 11.02 -10.79 0.79
N ARG A 145 11.27 -10.84 2.09
CA ARG A 145 11.68 -12.06 2.76
C ARG A 145 10.61 -13.14 2.70
N LEU A 146 9.35 -12.78 2.94
CA LEU A 146 8.22 -13.70 2.85
C LEU A 146 8.12 -14.32 1.44
N LEU A 147 8.23 -13.51 0.39
CA LEU A 147 8.19 -14.02 -0.99
C LEU A 147 9.37 -14.93 -1.33
N ALA A 148 10.55 -14.64 -0.79
CA ALA A 148 11.76 -15.45 -1.01
C ALA A 148 11.68 -16.81 -0.27
N GLU A 149 11.14 -16.83 0.94
CA GLU A 149 11.08 -18.03 1.78
C GLU A 149 9.83 -18.89 1.50
N GLU A 150 8.74 -18.28 0.95
CA GLU A 150 7.43 -18.91 0.77
C GLU A 150 6.88 -18.72 -0.65
N PRO A 151 7.33 -19.48 -1.64
CA PRO A 151 6.87 -19.39 -3.03
C PRO A 151 5.36 -19.56 -3.19
N GLY A 152 4.70 -20.28 -2.27
CA GLY A 152 3.25 -20.43 -2.25
C GLY A 152 2.49 -19.12 -2.08
N VAL A 153 3.07 -18.10 -1.44
CA VAL A 153 2.48 -16.76 -1.34
C VAL A 153 2.46 -16.10 -2.70
N SER A 154 3.59 -16.10 -3.42
CA SER A 154 3.67 -15.58 -4.78
C SER A 154 2.69 -16.28 -5.72
N ALA A 155 2.60 -17.60 -5.64
CA ALA A 155 1.68 -18.39 -6.45
C ALA A 155 0.21 -18.01 -6.22
N ARG A 156 -0.18 -17.61 -5.00
CA ARG A 156 -1.53 -17.12 -4.69
C ARG A 156 -1.75 -15.67 -5.12
N MET A 157 -0.72 -14.85 -5.14
CA MET A 157 -0.81 -13.46 -5.60
C MET A 157 -1.02 -13.37 -7.10
N LEU A 158 -0.35 -14.21 -7.89
CA LEU A 158 -0.37 -14.13 -9.36
C LEU A 158 -1.77 -14.13 -9.98
N PRO A 159 -2.71 -15.02 -9.62
CA PRO A 159 -4.07 -14.98 -10.18
C PRO A 159 -4.82 -13.68 -9.87
N VAL A 160 -4.62 -13.13 -8.66
CA VAL A 160 -5.24 -11.87 -8.24
C VAL A 160 -4.70 -10.71 -9.07
N LEU A 161 -3.39 -10.64 -9.25
CA LEU A 161 -2.74 -9.62 -10.06
C LEU A 161 -3.13 -9.72 -11.53
N ALA A 162 -3.20 -10.93 -12.09
CA ALA A 162 -3.68 -11.16 -13.45
C ALA A 162 -5.14 -10.71 -13.62
N GLY A 163 -5.99 -10.94 -12.63
CA GLY A 163 -7.37 -10.45 -12.60
C GLY A 163 -7.45 -8.92 -12.60
N ARG A 164 -6.65 -8.27 -11.76
CA ARG A 164 -6.55 -6.80 -11.68
C ARG A 164 -6.06 -6.19 -13.00
N LEU A 165 -5.07 -6.80 -13.65
CA LEU A 165 -4.57 -6.38 -14.95
C LEU A 165 -5.67 -6.45 -16.02
N ARG A 166 -6.36 -7.58 -16.13
CA ARG A 166 -7.48 -7.73 -17.06
C ARG A 166 -8.61 -6.72 -16.85
N GLN A 167 -8.89 -6.37 -15.60
CA GLN A 167 -9.88 -5.32 -15.29
C GLN A 167 -9.40 -3.95 -15.75
N ALA A 168 -8.12 -3.64 -15.55
CA ALA A 168 -7.52 -2.38 -16.00
C ALA A 168 -7.55 -2.23 -17.53
N GLU A 169 -7.26 -3.32 -18.27
CA GLU A 169 -7.29 -3.36 -19.74
C GLU A 169 -8.68 -3.19 -20.33
N ARG A 170 -9.72 -3.73 -19.67
CA ARG A 170 -11.11 -3.59 -20.08
C ARG A 170 -11.73 -2.23 -19.81
N SER A 171 -11.05 -1.44 -19.03
CA SER A 171 -11.47 -0.08 -18.70
C SER A 171 -10.91 0.86 -19.76
N PRO A 172 -11.73 1.43 -20.69
CA PRO A 172 -11.22 2.30 -21.72
C PRO A 172 -10.44 3.45 -21.08
N ALA A 173 -9.30 3.75 -21.69
CA ALA A 173 -8.58 4.99 -21.40
C ALA A 173 -9.48 6.14 -21.88
N ASP A 174 -9.89 7.02 -20.96
CA ASP A 174 -10.47 8.31 -21.30
C ASP A 174 -9.36 9.27 -21.75
#